data_5028590f1f0454b6adedc63241bfcd6d
#
_entry.id   5028590f1f0454b6adedc63241bfcd6d
#
_cell.length_a   1.000
_cell.length_b   1.000
_cell.length_c   1.000
_cell.angle_alpha   90.00
_cell.angle_beta   90.00
_cell.angle_gamma   90.00
#
_symmetry.space_group_name_H-M   'P 1'
#
loop_
_entity.id
_entity.type
_entity.pdbx_description
1 polymer ?
#
loop_
_entity_poly.entity_id
_entity_poly.type
_entity_poly.pdbx_seq_one_letter_code
_entity_poly.pdbx_strand_id
1 'polypeptide(L)'
;MIRLTASSFVVAVIAAALFLVPALATSQKTIAIKGEVGPGFKIEVEKGDKDLKKTKAGMYRIHVEDKSTIHNFHLIGPGVNKKTSVSFKGETNWTIRLKPGALLRILSPRQRRLSLQLRIR
;
A
#
# COMPACT_ATOMS: atom_id res chain seq x y z
N MET A 1 -60.10 -45.64 36.89
CA MET A 1 -58.63 -45.59 37.13
C MET A 1 -57.98 -44.89 35.98
N ILE A 2 -57.58 -43.67 36.16
CA ILE A 2 -56.93 -42.88 35.14
C ILE A 2 -55.41 -42.96 35.40
N ARG A 3 -54.64 -43.55 34.47
CA ARG A 3 -53.19 -43.58 34.55
C ARG A 3 -52.65 -42.37 33.78
N LEU A 4 -52.12 -41.38 34.50
CA LEU A 4 -51.35 -40.30 33.92
C LEU A 4 -49.95 -40.80 33.60
N THR A 5 -49.63 -40.88 32.33
CA THR A 5 -48.27 -41.08 31.86
C THR A 5 -47.58 -39.72 31.71
N ALA A 6 -46.66 -39.43 32.61
CA ALA A 6 -45.83 -38.23 32.50
C ALA A 6 -44.82 -38.40 31.35
N SER A 7 -44.98 -37.60 30.31
CA SER A 7 -44.04 -37.53 29.19
C SER A 7 -42.93 -36.53 29.52
N SER A 8 -41.77 -37.03 29.84
CA SER A 8 -40.59 -36.20 30.09
C SER A 8 -40.04 -35.66 28.79
N PHE A 9 -40.25 -34.39 28.54
CA PHE A 9 -39.53 -33.66 27.48
C PHE A 9 -38.11 -33.32 27.95
N VAL A 10 -37.13 -34.04 27.39
CA VAL A 10 -35.73 -33.68 27.54
C VAL A 10 -35.43 -32.54 26.55
N VAL A 11 -35.34 -31.34 27.07
CA VAL A 11 -34.87 -30.19 26.30
C VAL A 11 -33.35 -30.27 26.23
N ALA A 12 -32.82 -30.70 25.11
CA ALA A 12 -31.40 -30.63 24.84
C ALA A 12 -31.01 -29.17 24.50
N VAL A 13 -30.41 -28.47 25.45
CA VAL A 13 -29.80 -27.17 25.22
C VAL A 13 -28.47 -27.37 24.55
N ILE A 14 -28.42 -27.20 23.24
CA ILE A 14 -27.17 -27.16 22.49
C ILE A 14 -26.56 -25.76 22.71
N ALA A 15 -25.60 -25.67 23.63
CA ALA A 15 -24.78 -24.49 23.79
C ALA A 15 -23.82 -24.39 22.62
N ALA A 16 -24.14 -23.61 21.62
CA ALA A 16 -23.21 -23.24 20.56
C ALA A 16 -22.14 -22.31 21.15
N ALA A 17 -20.99 -22.86 21.52
CA ALA A 17 -19.83 -22.09 21.90
C ALA A 17 -19.27 -21.43 20.64
N LEU A 18 -19.62 -20.17 20.42
CA LEU A 18 -18.98 -19.31 19.43
C LEU A 18 -17.54 -19.07 19.89
N PHE A 19 -16.60 -19.85 19.38
CA PHE A 19 -15.19 -19.54 19.50
C PHE A 19 -14.90 -18.27 18.69
N LEU A 20 -14.88 -17.13 19.38
CA LEU A 20 -14.27 -15.91 18.88
C LEU A 20 -12.76 -16.18 18.76
N VAL A 21 -12.33 -16.65 17.60
CA VAL A 21 -10.92 -16.69 17.28
C VAL A 21 -10.49 -15.23 17.09
N PRO A 22 -9.63 -14.67 17.96
CA PRO A 22 -9.09 -13.35 17.70
C PRO A 22 -8.31 -13.43 16.40
N ALA A 23 -8.77 -12.73 15.37
CA ALA A 23 -8.00 -12.54 14.17
C ALA A 23 -6.71 -11.81 14.59
N LEU A 24 -5.60 -12.53 14.68
CA LEU A 24 -4.29 -11.94 14.82
C LEU A 24 -4.06 -11.09 13.56
N ALA A 25 -4.38 -9.81 13.67
CA ALA A 25 -4.03 -8.84 12.65
C ALA A 25 -2.50 -8.80 12.58
N THR A 26 -1.95 -9.56 11.66
CA THR A 26 -0.52 -9.51 11.35
C THR A 26 -0.27 -8.10 10.82
N SER A 27 0.31 -7.25 11.67
CA SER A 27 0.74 -5.92 11.26
C SER A 27 1.78 -6.06 10.16
N GLN A 28 1.35 -5.85 8.91
CA GLN A 28 2.22 -5.97 7.78
C GLN A 28 3.25 -4.83 7.83
N LYS A 29 4.52 -5.18 8.01
CA LYS A 29 5.61 -4.21 8.09
C LYS A 29 5.64 -3.34 6.84
N THR A 30 5.42 -2.05 7.02
CA THR A 30 5.48 -1.06 5.95
C THR A 30 6.92 -0.57 5.79
N ILE A 31 7.42 -0.59 4.57
CA ILE A 31 8.77 -0.14 4.23
C ILE A 31 8.68 1.33 3.80
N ALA A 32 9.49 2.19 4.41
CA ALA A 32 9.56 3.60 4.06
C ALA A 32 10.54 3.83 2.90
N ILE A 33 10.09 4.58 1.90
CA ILE A 33 10.91 5.11 0.80
C ILE A 33 10.57 6.58 0.56
N LYS A 34 11.47 7.31 -0.06
CA LYS A 34 11.32 8.71 -0.44
C LYS A 34 11.28 8.86 -1.95
N GLY A 35 10.35 9.67 -2.45
CA GLY A 35 10.32 10.14 -3.82
C GLY A 35 10.56 11.65 -3.86
N GLU A 36 11.34 12.13 -4.81
CA GLU A 36 11.61 13.55 -4.96
C GLU A 36 11.51 13.97 -6.42
N VAL A 37 10.89 15.12 -6.67
CA VAL A 37 10.90 15.81 -7.96
C VAL A 37 11.31 17.26 -7.79
N GLY A 38 12.25 17.72 -8.64
CA GLY A 38 12.85 19.06 -8.52
C GLY A 38 13.85 19.19 -7.35
N PRO A 39 14.46 20.39 -7.19
CA PRO A 39 14.35 21.51 -8.12
C PRO A 39 14.95 21.19 -9.50
N GLY A 40 14.46 21.88 -10.53
CA GLY A 40 14.88 21.63 -11.91
C GLY A 40 14.41 20.26 -12.42
N PHE A 41 15.28 19.55 -13.11
CA PHE A 41 14.96 18.31 -13.81
C PHE A 41 15.32 17.04 -13.03
N LYS A 42 15.23 17.08 -11.71
CA LYS A 42 15.59 15.96 -10.84
C LYS A 42 14.37 15.10 -10.53
N ILE A 43 14.50 13.78 -10.67
CA ILE A 43 13.56 12.78 -10.15
C ILE A 43 14.37 11.68 -9.50
N GLU A 44 14.03 11.38 -8.24
CA GLU A 44 14.71 10.36 -7.45
C GLU A 44 13.71 9.52 -6.66
N VAL A 45 14.07 8.26 -6.43
CA VAL A 45 13.46 7.41 -5.40
C VAL A 45 14.58 6.79 -4.58
N GLU A 46 14.49 6.95 -3.29
CA GLU A 46 15.52 6.57 -2.35
C GLU A 46 14.98 5.68 -1.23
N LYS A 47 15.84 4.82 -0.73
CA LYS A 47 15.63 4.10 0.51
C LYS A 47 16.81 4.39 1.44
N GLY A 48 16.56 5.15 2.51
CA GLY A 48 17.64 5.80 3.24
C GLY A 48 18.34 6.79 2.31
N ASP A 49 19.67 6.77 2.27
CA ASP A 49 20.49 7.67 1.44
C ASP A 49 20.93 7.04 0.12
N LYS A 50 20.21 6.00 -0.35
CA LYS A 50 20.60 5.25 -1.55
C LYS A 50 19.49 5.26 -2.59
N ASP A 51 19.87 5.52 -3.83
CA ASP A 51 19.00 5.37 -5.00
C ASP A 51 18.39 3.97 -5.07
N LEU A 52 17.08 3.93 -5.23
CA LEU A 52 16.32 2.69 -5.28
C LEU A 52 15.97 2.33 -6.74
N LYS A 53 16.69 1.37 -7.30
CA LYS A 53 16.40 0.83 -8.65
C LYS A 53 15.69 -0.51 -8.62
N LYS A 54 15.82 -1.25 -7.51
CA LYS A 54 15.19 -2.55 -7.28
C LYS A 54 14.76 -2.67 -5.83
N THR A 55 13.59 -3.27 -5.61
CA THR A 55 13.13 -3.55 -4.25
C THR A 55 12.26 -4.82 -4.21
N LYS A 56 11.92 -5.27 -3.01
CA LYS A 56 11.04 -6.44 -2.79
C LYS A 56 9.57 -6.03 -2.90
N ALA A 57 8.72 -6.99 -3.22
CA ALA A 57 7.28 -6.83 -3.09
C ALA A 57 6.88 -6.57 -1.63
N GLY A 58 5.77 -5.86 -1.41
CA GLY A 58 5.26 -5.59 -0.06
C GLY A 58 4.53 -4.26 0.05
N MET A 59 4.26 -3.87 1.28
CA MET A 59 3.64 -2.58 1.59
C MET A 59 4.70 -1.50 1.76
N TYR A 60 4.48 -0.38 1.11
CA TYR A 60 5.38 0.75 1.11
C TYR A 60 4.66 2.03 1.51
N ARG A 61 5.31 2.83 2.33
CA ARG A 61 4.98 4.24 2.52
C ARG A 61 5.99 5.06 1.73
N ILE A 62 5.49 5.80 0.76
CA ILE A 62 6.31 6.71 -0.04
C ILE A 62 6.07 8.12 0.47
N HIS A 63 7.12 8.75 0.99
CA HIS A 63 7.13 10.19 1.27
C HIS A 63 7.57 10.91 0.01
N VAL A 64 6.70 11.69 -0.58
CA VAL A 64 6.96 12.42 -1.83
C VAL A 64 7.20 13.89 -1.52
N GLU A 65 8.38 14.39 -1.87
CA GLU A 65 8.72 15.81 -1.87
C GLU A 65 8.65 16.36 -3.30
N ASP A 66 7.70 17.21 -3.54
CA ASP A 66 7.57 17.91 -4.82
C ASP A 66 8.08 19.34 -4.65
N LYS A 67 9.25 19.62 -5.20
CA LYS A 67 9.94 20.91 -5.14
C LYS A 67 9.78 21.72 -6.42
N SER A 68 8.88 21.30 -7.31
CA SER A 68 8.67 21.89 -8.61
C SER A 68 7.23 22.36 -8.79
N THR A 69 7.06 23.53 -9.39
CA THR A 69 5.74 24.04 -9.82
C THR A 69 5.44 23.76 -11.29
N ILE A 70 6.37 23.15 -12.02
CA ILE A 70 6.27 22.86 -13.46
C ILE A 70 6.37 21.36 -13.77
N HIS A 71 6.75 20.55 -12.80
CA HIS A 71 6.84 19.10 -12.89
C HIS A 71 5.96 18.46 -11.81
N ASN A 72 5.66 17.19 -11.96
CA ASN A 72 4.99 16.42 -10.91
C ASN A 72 5.67 15.06 -10.74
N PHE A 73 5.43 14.45 -9.60
CA PHE A 73 5.85 13.09 -9.31
C PHE A 73 4.71 12.14 -9.69
N HIS A 74 4.90 11.33 -10.73
CA HIS A 74 3.91 10.37 -11.19
C HIS A 74 4.48 8.95 -11.12
N LEU A 75 3.98 8.18 -10.16
CA LEU A 75 4.31 6.77 -9.98
C LEU A 75 3.23 5.91 -10.63
N ILE A 76 3.61 5.16 -11.66
CA ILE A 76 2.70 4.32 -12.44
C ILE A 76 3.27 2.92 -12.68
N GLY A 77 2.41 1.92 -12.58
CA GLY A 77 2.72 0.52 -12.83
C GLY A 77 1.55 -0.38 -12.46
N PRO A 78 1.70 -1.72 -12.52
CA PRO A 78 0.63 -2.64 -12.16
C PRO A 78 0.09 -2.39 -10.76
N GLY A 79 -1.20 -2.01 -10.67
CA GLY A 79 -1.89 -1.71 -9.41
C GLY A 79 -1.50 -0.39 -8.74
N VAL A 80 -0.72 0.46 -9.39
CA VAL A 80 -0.29 1.76 -8.86
C VAL A 80 -0.42 2.84 -9.92
N ASN A 81 -1.15 3.90 -9.58
CA ASN A 81 -1.22 5.13 -10.37
C ASN A 81 -1.44 6.30 -9.41
N LYS A 82 -0.36 6.86 -8.92
CA LYS A 82 -0.34 7.98 -7.96
C LYS A 82 0.48 9.12 -8.52
N LYS A 83 -0.07 10.33 -8.44
CA LYS A 83 0.61 11.53 -8.91
C LYS A 83 0.34 12.73 -8.02
N THR A 84 1.32 13.64 -7.93
CA THR A 84 1.08 15.02 -7.51
C THR A 84 0.54 15.82 -8.70
N SER A 85 -0.17 16.93 -8.45
CA SER A 85 -0.53 17.83 -9.54
C SER A 85 0.69 18.65 -9.98
N VAL A 86 0.70 19.12 -11.23
CA VAL A 86 1.83 19.90 -11.77
C VAL A 86 2.07 21.20 -10.98
N SER A 87 1.01 21.84 -10.52
CA SER A 87 1.09 23.06 -9.72
C SER A 87 1.37 22.82 -8.23
N PHE A 88 1.32 21.57 -7.78
CA PHE A 88 1.59 21.24 -6.39
C PHE A 88 3.07 21.38 -6.07
N LYS A 89 3.35 22.07 -4.97
CA LYS A 89 4.69 22.15 -4.38
C LYS A 89 4.55 21.86 -2.89
N GLY A 90 5.21 20.86 -2.40
CA GLY A 90 5.09 20.43 -0.99
C GLY A 90 5.36 18.95 -0.81
N GLU A 91 4.79 18.39 0.23
CA GLU A 91 5.00 17.02 0.64
C GLU A 91 3.69 16.26 0.74
N THR A 92 3.72 14.98 0.39
CA THR A 92 2.60 14.06 0.57
C THR A 92 3.09 12.65 0.87
N ASN A 93 2.23 11.83 1.46
CA ASN A 93 2.55 10.44 1.77
C ASN A 93 1.55 9.52 1.09
N TRP A 94 2.06 8.49 0.43
CA TRP A 94 1.25 7.43 -0.15
C TRP A 94 1.58 6.09 0.48
N THR A 95 0.55 5.30 0.76
CA THR A 95 0.71 3.90 1.13
C THR A 95 0.27 3.05 -0.06
N ILE A 96 1.17 2.22 -0.56
CA ILE A 96 0.96 1.40 -1.74
C ILE A 96 1.43 -0.03 -1.53
N ARG A 97 0.82 -0.96 -2.27
CA ARG A 97 1.28 -2.34 -2.36
C ARG A 97 2.03 -2.55 -3.65
N LEU A 98 3.31 -2.92 -3.55
CA LEU A 98 4.13 -3.30 -4.69
C LEU A 98 4.05 -4.80 -4.92
N LYS A 99 3.67 -5.20 -6.13
CA LYS A 99 3.50 -6.60 -6.52
C LYS A 99 4.79 -7.18 -7.09
N PRO A 100 5.07 -8.49 -6.88
CA PRO A 100 6.22 -9.15 -7.48
C PRO A 100 6.20 -9.05 -9.01
N GLY A 101 7.35 -8.87 -9.62
CA GLY A 101 7.50 -8.76 -11.07
C GLY A 101 7.07 -7.43 -11.68
N ALA A 102 6.51 -6.51 -10.88
CA ALA A 102 6.11 -5.21 -11.36
C ALA A 102 7.32 -4.35 -11.76
N LEU A 103 7.14 -3.58 -12.83
CA LEU A 103 8.04 -2.50 -13.21
C LEU A 103 7.28 -1.19 -13.03
N LEU A 104 7.68 -0.40 -12.05
CA LEU A 104 7.12 0.94 -11.84
C LEU A 104 7.93 1.96 -12.63
N ARG A 105 7.23 2.93 -13.14
CA ARG A 105 7.82 4.09 -13.83
C ARG A 105 7.48 5.35 -13.04
N ILE A 106 8.48 6.18 -12.84
CA ILE A 106 8.32 7.51 -12.26
C ILE A 106 8.55 8.50 -13.40
N LEU A 107 7.55 9.32 -13.66
CA LEU A 107 7.52 10.21 -14.79
C LEU A 107 7.35 11.66 -14.32
N SER A 108 7.94 12.57 -15.05
CA SER A 108 7.53 13.97 -15.06
C SER A 108 6.97 14.30 -16.45
N PRO A 109 5.72 14.79 -16.57
CA PRO A 109 5.01 14.85 -17.86
C PRO A 109 5.69 15.72 -18.91
N ARG A 110 6.43 16.73 -18.52
CA ARG A 110 7.14 17.62 -19.46
C ARG A 110 8.52 17.09 -19.87
N GLN A 111 8.92 15.97 -19.31
CA GLN A 111 10.24 15.41 -19.57
C GLN A 111 10.17 13.91 -19.83
N ARG A 112 9.87 13.55 -21.06
CA ARG A 112 9.94 12.15 -21.51
C ARG A 112 11.33 11.51 -21.29
N ARG A 113 12.36 12.31 -21.02
CA ARG A 113 13.74 11.86 -20.80
C ARG A 113 14.05 11.57 -19.31
N LEU A 114 13.22 12.05 -18.38
CA LEU A 114 13.38 11.76 -16.95
C LEU A 114 12.34 10.72 -16.53
N SER A 115 12.60 9.48 -16.88
CA SER A 115 11.87 8.35 -16.33
C SER A 115 12.82 7.51 -15.51
N LEU A 116 12.54 7.38 -14.24
CA LEU A 116 13.17 6.39 -13.37
C LEU A 116 12.37 5.10 -13.41
N GLN A 117 13.04 3.98 -13.47
CA GLN A 117 12.38 2.66 -13.42
C GLN A 117 12.73 1.97 -12.10
N LEU A 118 11.70 1.51 -11.39
CA LEU A 118 11.83 0.72 -10.17
C LEU A 118 11.33 -0.71 -10.44
N ARG A 119 12.23 -1.67 -10.36
CA ARG A 119 11.92 -3.09 -10.53
C ARG A 119 11.59 -3.76 -9.19
N ILE A 120 10.46 -4.46 -9.14
CA ILE A 120 10.00 -5.19 -7.97
C ILE A 120 10.31 -6.68 -8.16
N ARG A 121 11.04 -7.24 -7.20
CA ARG A 121 11.37 -8.67 -7.16
C ARG A 121 10.33 -9.45 -6.35
#